data_96e35a5c91822c881733232e6c960028
#
_entry.id   96e35a5c91822c881733232e6c960028
#
_cell.length_a   1.000
_cell.length_b   1.000
_cell.length_c   1.000
_cell.angle_alpha   90.00
_cell.angle_beta   90.00
_cell.angle_gamma   90.00
#
_symmetry.space_group_name_H-M   'P 1'
#
loop_
_entity.id
_entity.type
_entity.pdbx_description
1 polymer ?
#
loop_
_entity_poly.entity_id
_entity_poly.type
_entity_poly.pdbx_seq_one_letter_code
_entity_poly.pdbx_strand_id
1 'polypeptide(L)'
;MKQLIIFILIIPLLGMVPPDDAQEERKVVEHYITTLLNTDDENIKDVFSLMEITKEHDKEEMDALTNFLLDLKKQLKGHKYKILTYCQAYKKIADTFGDPFPSERGDVYYIYDITEGVVLWFAPVVVNRNNEIISFTIGFN
;
A
#
# COMPACT_ATOMS: atom_id res chain seq x y z
N MET A 1 -9.35 -37.37 -17.28
CA MET A 1 -8.00 -37.00 -16.80
C MET A 1 -7.69 -35.51 -16.87
N LYS A 2 -8.09 -34.84 -17.92
CA LYS A 2 -7.89 -33.38 -18.02
C LYS A 2 -8.74 -32.58 -17.04
N GLN A 3 -9.77 -33.16 -16.49
CA GLN A 3 -10.70 -32.52 -15.56
C GLN A 3 -10.15 -32.30 -14.15
N LEU A 4 -9.17 -33.08 -13.75
CA LEU A 4 -8.54 -32.99 -12.44
C LEU A 4 -7.70 -31.73 -12.26
N ILE A 5 -7.20 -31.19 -13.37
CA ILE A 5 -6.34 -30.00 -13.35
C ILE A 5 -7.16 -28.73 -13.04
N ILE A 6 -8.43 -28.70 -13.44
CA ILE A 6 -9.33 -27.57 -13.26
C ILE A 6 -9.73 -27.42 -11.79
N PHE A 7 -9.87 -28.51 -11.06
CA PHE A 7 -10.22 -28.50 -9.65
C PHE A 7 -9.14 -27.91 -8.76
N ILE A 8 -7.89 -28.11 -9.11
CA ILE A 8 -6.75 -27.61 -8.36
C ILE A 8 -6.66 -26.08 -8.44
N LEU A 9 -7.13 -25.49 -9.52
CA LEU A 9 -7.12 -24.03 -9.73
C LEU A 9 -8.23 -23.30 -8.98
N ILE A 10 -9.31 -23.98 -8.62
CA ILE A 10 -10.47 -23.38 -7.94
C ILE A 10 -10.28 -23.36 -6.43
N ILE A 11 -9.64 -24.37 -5.87
CA ILE A 11 -9.45 -24.51 -4.42
C ILE A 11 -8.66 -23.33 -3.79
N PRO A 12 -7.59 -22.81 -4.38
CA PRO A 12 -6.85 -21.70 -3.80
C PRO A 12 -7.62 -20.38 -3.77
N LEU A 13 -8.71 -20.28 -4.52
CA LEU A 13 -9.52 -19.06 -4.60
C LEU A 13 -10.60 -18.99 -3.53
N LEU A 14 -10.86 -20.08 -2.83
CA LEU A 14 -11.85 -20.15 -1.77
C LEU A 14 -11.30 -19.50 -0.50
N GLY A 15 -11.90 -18.38 -0.08
CA GLY A 15 -11.51 -17.65 1.12
C GLY A 15 -10.48 -16.53 0.91
N MET A 16 -10.12 -16.25 -0.34
CA MET A 16 -9.28 -15.11 -0.70
C MET A 16 -10.12 -13.95 -1.24
N VAL A 17 -9.59 -12.72 -1.12
CA VAL A 17 -10.14 -11.55 -1.83
C VAL A 17 -10.24 -11.91 -3.31
N PRO A 18 -11.36 -11.60 -4.00
CA PRO A 18 -11.46 -11.86 -5.42
C PRO A 18 -10.24 -11.34 -6.18
N PRO A 19 -9.62 -12.14 -7.07
CA PRO A 19 -8.39 -11.74 -7.75
C PRO A 19 -8.51 -10.43 -8.52
N ASP A 20 -9.71 -10.12 -9.02
CA ASP A 20 -9.97 -8.92 -9.79
C ASP A 20 -9.91 -7.66 -8.93
N ASP A 21 -10.47 -7.70 -7.72
CA ASP A 21 -10.44 -6.57 -6.78
C ASP A 21 -9.02 -6.31 -6.30
N ALA A 22 -8.27 -7.36 -5.98
CA ALA A 22 -6.88 -7.23 -5.56
C ALA A 22 -5.98 -6.66 -6.68
N GLN A 23 -6.24 -7.01 -7.94
CA GLN A 23 -5.49 -6.47 -9.07
C GLN A 23 -5.80 -4.99 -9.29
N GLU A 24 -7.06 -4.58 -9.19
CA GLU A 24 -7.44 -3.18 -9.31
C GLU A 24 -6.86 -2.33 -8.18
N GLU A 25 -6.94 -2.82 -6.96
CA GLU A 25 -6.36 -2.12 -5.82
C GLU A 25 -4.85 -2.02 -5.91
N ARG A 26 -4.16 -3.05 -6.40
CA ARG A 26 -2.72 -2.97 -6.67
C ARG A 26 -2.39 -1.89 -7.68
N LYS A 27 -3.18 -1.73 -8.71
CA LYS A 27 -3.01 -0.65 -9.68
C LYS A 27 -3.17 0.72 -9.04
N VAL A 28 -4.10 0.85 -8.09
CA VAL A 28 -4.28 2.07 -7.31
C VAL A 28 -3.01 2.38 -6.51
N VAL A 29 -2.47 1.38 -5.84
CA VAL A 29 -1.23 1.53 -5.06
C VAL A 29 -0.04 1.84 -5.97
N GLU A 30 0.09 1.13 -7.08
CA GLU A 30 1.16 1.39 -8.06
C GLU A 30 1.06 2.79 -8.65
N HIS A 31 -0.14 3.24 -8.95
CA HIS A 31 -0.37 4.60 -9.44
C HIS A 31 0.02 5.64 -8.38
N TYR A 32 -0.32 5.41 -7.13
CA TYR A 32 0.09 6.26 -6.01
C TYR A 32 1.61 6.36 -5.91
N ILE A 33 2.30 5.23 -5.89
CA ILE A 33 3.77 5.22 -5.78
C ILE A 33 4.44 5.82 -7.03
N THR A 34 3.93 5.50 -8.21
CA THR A 34 4.46 6.08 -9.46
C THR A 34 4.27 7.60 -9.49
N THR A 35 3.12 8.09 -9.09
CA THR A 35 2.84 9.51 -8.99
C THR A 35 3.78 10.18 -7.97
N LEU A 36 3.95 9.55 -6.81
CA LEU A 36 4.87 10.04 -5.79
C LEU A 36 6.30 10.17 -6.31
N LEU A 37 6.79 9.14 -7.02
CA LEU A 37 8.17 9.12 -7.53
C LEU A 37 8.39 10.10 -8.69
N ASN A 38 7.35 10.39 -9.46
CA ASN A 38 7.43 11.28 -10.63
C ASN A 38 7.07 12.74 -10.31
N THR A 39 6.57 13.01 -9.12
CA THR A 39 6.22 14.38 -8.71
C THR A 39 7.44 15.05 -8.08
N ASP A 40 7.74 16.28 -8.51
CA ASP A 40 8.83 17.04 -7.92
C ASP A 40 8.55 17.34 -6.45
N ASP A 41 9.61 17.45 -5.65
CA ASP A 41 9.48 17.67 -4.20
C ASP A 41 8.68 18.93 -3.88
N GLU A 42 8.81 19.97 -4.69
CA GLU A 42 8.06 21.22 -4.56
C GLU A 42 6.55 21.04 -4.73
N ASN A 43 6.15 20.05 -5.51
CA ASN A 43 4.76 19.76 -5.87
C ASN A 43 4.23 18.50 -5.20
N ILE A 44 4.91 18.01 -4.17
CA ILE A 44 4.56 16.72 -3.53
C ILE A 44 3.11 16.69 -3.02
N LYS A 45 2.54 17.84 -2.70
CA LYS A 45 1.14 17.96 -2.28
C LYS A 45 0.14 17.55 -3.37
N ASP A 46 0.55 17.49 -4.63
CA ASP A 46 -0.30 17.02 -5.73
C ASP A 46 -0.69 15.54 -5.54
N VAL A 47 0.12 14.76 -4.81
CA VAL A 47 -0.17 13.37 -4.45
C VAL A 47 -1.41 13.26 -3.57
N PHE A 48 -1.76 14.30 -2.82
CA PHE A 48 -2.94 14.32 -1.95
C PHE A 48 -4.24 14.11 -2.72
N SER A 49 -4.28 14.40 -4.03
CA SER A 49 -5.46 14.14 -4.86
C SER A 49 -5.84 12.66 -4.96
N LEU A 50 -4.89 11.76 -4.69
CA LEU A 50 -5.09 10.32 -4.70
C LEU A 50 -5.50 9.76 -3.33
N MET A 51 -5.53 10.62 -2.32
CA MET A 51 -5.72 10.23 -0.92
C MET A 51 -7.09 10.64 -0.41
N GLU A 52 -7.62 9.85 0.51
CA GLU A 52 -8.81 10.23 1.27
C GLU A 52 -8.43 11.25 2.33
N ILE A 53 -8.85 12.48 2.13
CA ILE A 53 -8.70 13.54 3.12
C ILE A 53 -10.10 13.96 3.56
N THR A 54 -10.63 13.29 4.60
CA THR A 54 -12.02 13.42 5.04
C THR A 54 -12.27 14.54 6.03
N LYS A 55 -11.22 15.12 6.58
CA LYS A 55 -11.31 16.21 7.58
C LYS A 55 -10.38 17.33 7.19
N GLU A 56 -10.74 18.53 7.59
CA GLU A 56 -9.79 19.64 7.60
C GLU A 56 -8.69 19.26 8.62
N HIS A 57 -7.52 18.99 8.09
CA HIS A 57 -6.35 18.74 8.90
C HIS A 57 -5.66 20.07 9.19
N ASP A 58 -5.11 20.20 10.38
CA ASP A 58 -4.33 21.38 10.69
C ASP A 58 -3.00 21.37 9.89
N LYS A 59 -2.31 22.50 9.95
CA LYS A 59 -1.06 22.68 9.23
C LYS A 59 -0.01 21.65 9.66
N GLU A 60 0.04 21.33 10.93
CA GLU A 60 1.02 20.39 11.49
C GLU A 60 0.81 18.97 10.93
N GLU A 61 -0.44 18.51 10.87
CA GLU A 61 -0.78 17.21 10.27
C GLU A 61 -0.43 17.18 8.78
N MET A 62 -0.73 18.22 8.04
CA MET A 62 -0.43 18.30 6.62
C MET A 62 1.08 18.37 6.36
N ASP A 63 1.83 19.05 7.20
CA ASP A 63 3.28 19.08 7.12
C ASP A 63 3.89 17.71 7.45
N ALA A 64 3.34 17.02 8.43
CA ALA A 64 3.75 15.64 8.76
C ALA A 64 3.53 14.68 7.60
N LEU A 65 2.37 14.77 6.95
CA LEU A 65 2.08 13.96 5.76
C LEU A 65 3.03 14.30 4.60
N THR A 66 3.28 15.58 4.38
CA THR A 66 4.22 16.03 3.35
C THR A 66 5.61 15.46 3.59
N ASN A 67 6.09 15.54 4.83
CA ASN A 67 7.40 14.99 5.19
C ASN A 67 7.45 13.46 5.03
N PHE A 68 6.38 12.78 5.42
CA PHE A 68 6.27 11.33 5.21
C PHE A 68 6.38 10.96 3.73
N LEU A 69 5.67 11.67 2.85
CA LEU A 69 5.72 11.41 1.41
C LEU A 69 7.12 11.68 0.84
N LEU A 70 7.77 12.74 1.28
CA LEU A 70 9.14 13.05 0.86
C LEU A 70 10.14 11.97 1.31
N ASP A 71 10.00 11.48 2.53
CA ASP A 71 10.85 10.42 3.06
C ASP A 71 10.62 9.10 2.31
N LEU A 72 9.36 8.76 2.04
CA LEU A 72 9.02 7.56 1.27
C LEU A 72 9.58 7.64 -0.15
N LYS A 73 9.42 8.78 -0.80
CA LYS A 73 10.00 9.04 -2.12
C LYS A 73 11.52 8.85 -2.11
N LYS A 74 12.19 9.42 -1.13
CA LYS A 74 13.64 9.29 -0.97
C LYS A 74 14.06 7.84 -0.77
N GLN A 75 13.31 7.08 0.02
CA GLN A 75 13.56 5.67 0.25
C GLN A 75 13.47 4.85 -1.04
N LEU A 76 12.46 5.12 -1.86
CA LEU A 76 12.16 4.32 -3.05
C LEU A 76 12.86 4.79 -4.32
N LYS A 77 13.41 5.99 -4.33
CA LYS A 77 14.03 6.55 -5.53
C LYS A 77 15.20 5.69 -6.01
N GLY A 78 15.12 5.23 -7.25
CA GLY A 78 16.14 4.36 -7.85
C GLY A 78 16.06 2.90 -7.40
N HIS A 79 15.14 2.54 -6.53
CA HIS A 79 14.96 1.17 -6.07
C HIS A 79 13.90 0.45 -6.90
N LYS A 80 14.04 -0.86 -7.02
CA LYS A 80 12.99 -1.74 -7.52
C LYS A 80 12.09 -2.11 -6.34
N TYR A 81 10.78 -2.12 -6.59
CA TYR A 81 9.82 -2.47 -5.55
C TYR A 81 8.68 -3.31 -6.13
N LYS A 82 7.94 -3.96 -5.27
CA LYS A 82 6.67 -4.61 -5.59
C LYS A 82 5.67 -4.38 -4.47
N ILE A 83 4.40 -4.53 -4.81
CA ILE A 83 3.30 -4.39 -3.87
C ILE A 83 2.92 -5.76 -3.36
N LEU A 84 2.84 -5.90 -2.05
CA LEU A 84 2.43 -7.13 -1.36
C LEU A 84 1.04 -6.94 -0.77
N THR A 85 0.23 -7.99 -0.85
CA THR A 85 -1.00 -8.07 -0.06
C THR A 85 -0.66 -8.25 1.42
N TYR A 86 -1.65 -8.04 2.29
CA TYR A 86 -1.50 -8.29 3.72
C TYR A 86 -0.95 -9.69 4.02
N CYS A 87 -1.51 -10.72 3.39
CA CYS A 87 -1.06 -12.10 3.62
C CYS A 87 0.38 -12.36 3.16
N GLN A 88 0.79 -11.75 2.04
CA GLN A 88 2.16 -11.87 1.54
C GLN A 88 3.15 -11.16 2.47
N ALA A 89 2.78 -9.98 2.94
CA ALA A 89 3.60 -9.23 3.89
C ALA A 89 3.70 -9.94 5.24
N TYR A 90 2.60 -10.51 5.72
CA TYR A 90 2.55 -11.27 6.97
C TYR A 90 3.64 -12.35 7.02
N LYS A 91 3.76 -13.11 5.95
CA LYS A 91 4.76 -14.19 5.85
C LYS A 91 6.20 -13.68 5.94
N LYS A 92 6.44 -12.42 5.56
CA LYS A 92 7.77 -11.84 5.51
C LYS A 92 8.17 -11.11 6.79
N ILE A 93 7.21 -10.52 7.51
CA ILE A 93 7.51 -9.61 8.61
C ILE A 93 7.03 -10.08 9.98
N ALA A 94 6.16 -11.07 10.05
CA ALA A 94 5.59 -11.55 11.32
C ALA A 94 6.66 -11.97 12.35
N ASP A 95 7.72 -12.62 11.89
CA ASP A 95 8.80 -13.10 12.75
C ASP A 95 9.72 -11.98 13.24
N THR A 96 9.74 -10.84 12.56
CA THR A 96 10.70 -9.76 12.82
C THR A 96 10.06 -8.58 13.54
N PHE A 97 8.87 -8.19 13.12
CA PHE A 97 8.20 -6.96 13.58
C PHE A 97 6.84 -7.21 14.23
N GLY A 98 6.43 -8.46 14.36
CA GLY A 98 5.10 -8.82 14.81
C GLY A 98 4.08 -8.81 13.67
N ASP A 99 2.80 -8.91 14.02
CA ASP A 99 1.75 -9.01 13.04
C ASP A 99 1.61 -7.69 12.24
N PRO A 100 1.46 -7.77 10.90
CA PRO A 100 1.12 -6.60 10.11
C PRO A 100 -0.19 -5.98 10.60
N PHE A 101 -0.28 -4.68 10.45
CA PHE A 101 -1.41 -3.92 10.96
C PHE A 101 -2.65 -4.13 10.07
N PRO A 102 -3.75 -4.73 10.57
CA PRO A 102 -4.99 -4.79 9.82
C PRO A 102 -5.70 -3.44 9.85
N SER A 103 -6.52 -3.17 8.85
CA SER A 103 -7.35 -1.97 8.84
C SER A 103 -8.81 -2.33 8.55
N GLU A 104 -9.72 -1.75 9.32
CA GLU A 104 -11.15 -1.84 9.06
C GLU A 104 -11.62 -0.86 7.96
N ARG A 105 -10.78 0.11 7.60
CA ARG A 105 -11.09 1.17 6.64
C ARG A 105 -10.87 0.77 5.19
N GLY A 106 -10.19 -0.33 4.95
CA GLY A 106 -9.90 -0.80 3.60
C GLY A 106 -8.89 -1.95 3.63
N ASP A 107 -8.49 -2.38 2.44
CA ASP A 107 -7.50 -3.43 2.29
C ASP A 107 -6.09 -2.87 2.40
N VAL A 108 -5.24 -3.58 3.14
CA VAL A 108 -3.88 -3.14 3.45
C VAL A 108 -2.90 -3.77 2.48
N TYR A 109 -2.04 -2.95 1.92
CA TYR A 109 -0.93 -3.35 1.07
C TYR A 109 0.38 -2.87 1.67
N TYR A 110 1.45 -3.56 1.33
CA TYR A 110 2.79 -3.19 1.77
C TYR A 110 3.71 -3.06 0.58
N ILE A 111 4.64 -2.15 0.67
CA ILE A 111 5.69 -1.96 -0.33
C ILE A 111 6.86 -2.84 0.08
N TYR A 112 7.30 -3.69 -0.83
CA TYR A 112 8.51 -4.47 -0.68
C TYR A 112 9.61 -3.83 -1.52
N ASP A 113 10.62 -3.31 -0.85
CA ASP A 113 11.81 -2.78 -1.51
C ASP A 113 12.70 -3.95 -1.93
N ILE A 114 12.68 -4.28 -3.21
CA ILE A 114 13.42 -5.41 -3.75
C ILE A 114 14.93 -5.14 -3.70
N THR A 115 15.33 -3.90 -3.93
CA THR A 115 16.74 -3.51 -3.93
C THR A 115 17.39 -3.74 -2.56
N GLU A 116 16.69 -3.37 -1.50
CA GLU A 116 17.17 -3.55 -0.12
C GLU A 116 16.73 -4.90 0.49
N GLY A 117 15.75 -5.57 -0.11
CA GLY A 117 15.23 -6.84 0.38
C GLY A 117 14.39 -6.72 1.65
N VAL A 118 13.67 -5.62 1.82
CA VAL A 118 12.89 -5.34 3.04
C VAL A 118 11.48 -4.90 2.73
N VAL A 119 10.55 -5.27 3.61
CA VAL A 119 9.20 -4.71 3.61
C VAL A 119 9.22 -3.37 4.32
N LEU A 120 8.64 -2.35 3.71
CA LEU A 120 8.51 -1.04 4.35
C LEU A 120 7.33 -1.07 5.33
N TRP A 121 7.53 -1.68 6.48
CA TRP A 121 6.51 -1.89 7.50
C TRP A 121 5.94 -0.58 8.07
N PHE A 122 6.72 0.49 8.02
CA PHE A 122 6.35 1.83 8.49
C PHE A 122 5.46 2.60 7.52
N ALA A 123 5.27 2.10 6.31
CA ALA A 123 4.52 2.76 5.25
C ALA A 123 3.45 1.83 4.64
N PRO A 124 2.55 1.26 5.48
CA PRO A 124 1.45 0.48 4.94
C PRO A 124 0.55 1.39 4.11
N VAL A 125 -0.02 0.84 3.04
CA VAL A 125 -0.91 1.55 2.14
C VAL A 125 -2.30 0.92 2.25
N VAL A 126 -3.28 1.70 2.65
CA VAL A 126 -4.67 1.23 2.72
C VAL A 126 -5.44 1.81 1.54
N VAL A 127 -6.15 0.95 0.84
CA VAL A 127 -7.05 1.33 -0.25
C VAL A 127 -8.48 1.21 0.25
N ASN A 128 -9.24 2.31 0.23
CA ASN A 128 -10.62 2.32 0.64
C ASN A 128 -11.56 1.84 -0.48
N ARG A 129 -12.85 1.77 -0.21
CA ARG A 129 -13.86 1.30 -1.18
C ARG A 129 -14.00 2.22 -2.39
N ASN A 130 -13.53 3.45 -2.30
CA ASN A 130 -13.56 4.43 -3.39
C ASN A 130 -12.24 4.44 -4.19
N ASN A 131 -11.37 3.46 -3.97
CA ASN A 131 -10.04 3.39 -4.58
C ASN A 131 -9.15 4.59 -4.26
N GLU A 132 -9.31 5.13 -3.07
CA GLU A 132 -8.46 6.20 -2.54
C GLU A 132 -7.48 5.65 -1.51
N ILE A 133 -6.33 6.29 -1.42
CA ILE A 133 -5.30 5.93 -0.44
C ILE A 133 -5.61 6.59 0.90
N ILE A 134 -5.60 5.79 1.95
CA ILE A 134 -5.69 6.28 3.32
C ILE A 134 -4.29 6.36 3.90
N SER A 135 -3.92 7.52 4.42
CA SER A 135 -2.64 7.70 5.11
C SER A 135 -2.78 7.38 6.60
N PHE A 136 -1.90 6.54 7.10
CA PHE A 136 -1.84 6.24 8.53
C PHE A 136 -1.30 7.40 9.38
N THR A 137 -0.53 8.29 8.79
CA THR A 137 0.02 9.41 9.55
C THR A 137 -1.04 10.41 10.03
N ILE A 138 -2.21 10.38 9.42
CA ILE A 138 -3.32 11.28 9.76
C ILE A 138 -4.34 10.62 10.71
N GLY A 139 -4.19 9.34 11.02
CA GLY A 139 -5.20 8.57 11.74
C GLY A 139 -4.85 8.13 13.16
N PHE A 140 -3.75 8.58 13.69
CA PHE A 140 -3.26 8.13 15.00
C PHE A 140 -3.64 9.03 16.18
N ASN A 141 -4.73 9.77 16.07
CA ASN A 141 -5.25 10.55 17.21
C ASN A 141 -6.58 9.98 17.68
#